data_f9c7de4c25677990786357bc4a1b8d86
#
_entry.id   f9c7de4c25677990786357bc4a1b8d86
#
_cell.length_a   1.000
_cell.length_b   1.000
_cell.length_c   1.000
_cell.angle_alpha   90.00
_cell.angle_beta   90.00
_cell.angle_gamma   90.00
#
_symmetry.space_group_name_H-M   'P 1'
#
loop_
_entity.id
_entity.type
_entity.pdbx_description
1 polymer ?
#
loop_
_entity_poly.entity_id
_entity_poly.type
_entity_poly.pdbx_seq_one_letter_code
_entity_poly.pdbx_strand_id
1 'polypeptide(L)'
;MSERPEFRPLQAEEIARAFKHAGVDYLFIGKSGAILLGYPGTTQDVDIFPERSEENGKRIVAALRRIGFEIALPLEQEIVSGKDFVQIKTGPFDVDLVFAPDGIRSFPEAKARGLAEGIFPVANLRDIIASKRASGRQKDLIELPLLESFRVEFEKRHAPPLRSAADIAASRGDESAD
;
A
#
# COMPACT_ATOMS: atom_id res chain seq x y z
N MET A 1 9.83 -27.07 11.80
CA MET A 1 9.01 -26.01 11.16
C MET A 1 9.79 -24.71 11.23
N SER A 2 10.21 -24.22 10.10
CA SER A 2 10.80 -22.87 10.04
C SER A 2 9.68 -21.87 10.26
N GLU A 3 9.74 -21.14 11.37
CA GLU A 3 8.87 -20.00 11.58
C GLU A 3 9.15 -18.99 10.47
N ARG A 4 8.11 -18.62 9.72
CA ARG A 4 8.24 -17.56 8.74
C ARG A 4 8.54 -16.26 9.48
N PRO A 5 9.54 -15.50 9.04
CA PRO A 5 9.86 -14.25 9.71
C PRO A 5 8.66 -13.28 9.64
N GLU A 6 8.37 -12.65 10.76
CA GLU A 6 7.40 -11.56 10.80
C GLU A 6 7.88 -10.41 9.91
N PHE A 7 6.90 -9.70 9.30
CA PHE A 7 7.17 -8.48 8.56
C PHE A 7 7.90 -7.47 9.46
N ARG A 8 8.97 -6.91 8.94
CA ARG A 8 9.73 -5.84 9.58
C ARG A 8 9.76 -4.61 8.68
N PRO A 9 9.73 -3.40 9.23
CA PRO A 9 9.88 -2.18 8.43
C PRO A 9 11.11 -2.16 7.52
N LEU A 10 12.18 -2.85 7.92
CA LEU A 10 13.40 -3.00 7.12
C LEU A 10 13.14 -3.71 5.78
N GLN A 11 12.26 -4.71 5.76
CA GLN A 11 11.90 -5.44 4.54
C GLN A 11 11.13 -4.53 3.58
N ALA A 12 10.21 -3.73 4.10
CA ALA A 12 9.52 -2.71 3.30
C ALA A 12 10.48 -1.65 2.76
N GLU A 13 11.49 -1.29 3.54
CA GLU A 13 12.54 -0.34 3.12
C GLU A 13 13.36 -0.88 1.95
N GLU A 14 13.75 -2.15 1.99
CA GLU A 14 14.46 -2.80 0.89
C GLU A 14 13.64 -2.77 -0.40
N ILE A 15 12.34 -3.12 -0.32
CA ILE A 15 11.44 -3.03 -1.46
C ILE A 15 11.30 -1.59 -1.95
N ALA A 16 11.04 -0.64 -1.06
CA ALA A 16 10.83 0.75 -1.43
C ALA A 16 12.05 1.33 -2.16
N ARG A 17 13.25 1.03 -1.70
CA ARG A 17 14.50 1.47 -2.36
C ARG A 17 14.69 0.81 -3.73
N ALA A 18 14.46 -0.50 -3.83
CA ALA A 18 14.59 -1.24 -5.08
C ALA A 18 13.55 -0.79 -6.10
N PHE A 19 12.32 -0.59 -5.68
CA PHE A 19 11.24 -0.15 -6.55
C PHE A 19 11.43 1.29 -7.03
N LYS A 20 11.89 2.17 -6.15
CA LYS A 20 12.24 3.55 -6.54
C LYS A 20 13.34 3.55 -7.59
N HIS A 21 14.38 2.77 -7.39
CA HIS A 21 15.49 2.66 -8.35
C HIS A 21 15.03 2.14 -9.73
N ALA A 22 14.13 1.17 -9.74
CA ALA A 22 13.58 0.58 -10.97
C ALA A 22 12.45 1.41 -11.61
N GLY A 23 11.93 2.41 -10.92
CA GLY A 23 10.81 3.22 -11.41
C GLY A 23 9.46 2.50 -11.34
N VAL A 24 9.27 1.62 -10.38
CA VAL A 24 8.00 0.92 -10.16
C VAL A 24 6.95 1.87 -9.61
N ASP A 25 5.74 1.78 -10.16
CA ASP A 25 4.57 2.49 -9.66
C ASP A 25 3.71 1.55 -8.83
N TYR A 26 3.51 1.86 -7.54
CA TYR A 26 2.87 0.97 -6.57
C TYR A 26 2.45 1.68 -5.31
N LEU A 27 1.65 0.99 -4.50
CA LEU A 27 1.32 1.35 -3.12
C LEU A 27 1.51 0.14 -2.20
N PHE A 28 2.00 0.37 -0.98
CA PHE A 28 1.84 -0.61 0.09
C PHE A 28 0.37 -0.64 0.50
N ILE A 29 -0.18 -1.84 0.65
CA ILE A 29 -1.59 -2.07 0.97
C ILE A 29 -1.70 -3.11 2.09
N GLY A 30 -2.92 -3.43 2.47
CA GLY A 30 -3.18 -4.45 3.47
C GLY A 30 -2.66 -4.10 4.86
N LYS A 31 -2.44 -5.12 5.68
CA LYS A 31 -1.94 -4.93 7.04
C LYS A 31 -0.54 -4.33 7.08
N SER A 32 0.33 -4.75 6.15
CA SER A 32 1.69 -4.18 6.05
C SER A 32 1.64 -2.68 5.76
N GLY A 33 0.75 -2.23 4.89
CA GLY A 33 0.52 -0.81 4.64
C GLY A 33 0.06 -0.06 5.88
N ALA A 34 -0.91 -0.60 6.61
CA ALA A 34 -1.39 -0.01 7.86
C ALA A 34 -0.28 0.09 8.93
N ILE A 35 0.55 -0.94 9.05
CA ILE A 35 1.70 -0.95 9.98
C ILE A 35 2.70 0.15 9.64
N LEU A 36 2.97 0.40 8.36
CA LEU A 36 3.82 1.51 7.93
C LEU A 36 3.28 2.88 8.32
N LEU A 37 1.96 3.00 8.45
CA LEU A 37 1.29 4.21 8.95
C LEU A 37 1.23 4.31 10.48
N GLY A 38 1.72 3.30 11.18
CA GLY A 38 1.77 3.25 12.65
C GLY A 38 0.72 2.34 13.30
N TYR A 39 -0.04 1.56 12.53
CA TYR A 39 -0.97 0.59 13.10
C TYR A 39 -0.22 -0.44 13.96
N PRO A 40 -0.63 -0.63 15.22
CA PRO A 40 0.01 -1.60 16.10
C PRO A 40 -0.42 -3.02 15.73
N GLY A 41 0.46 -3.78 15.12
CA GLY A 41 0.17 -5.15 14.71
C GLY A 41 1.39 -5.78 14.07
N THR A 42 1.26 -7.06 13.76
CA THR A 42 2.26 -7.85 13.04
C THR A 42 1.64 -8.51 11.82
N THR A 43 2.44 -8.75 10.81
CA THR A 43 2.08 -9.54 9.63
C THR A 43 3.29 -10.32 9.14
N GLN A 44 3.07 -11.33 8.32
CA GLN A 44 4.15 -12.13 7.72
C GLN A 44 4.45 -11.73 6.28
N ASP A 45 3.49 -11.09 5.62
CA ASP A 45 3.57 -10.78 4.20
C ASP A 45 3.64 -9.27 3.98
N VAL A 46 4.39 -8.88 2.96
CA VAL A 46 4.33 -7.52 2.42
C VAL A 46 3.32 -7.50 1.29
N ASP A 47 2.25 -6.72 1.46
CA ASP A 47 1.20 -6.58 0.46
C ASP A 47 1.43 -5.32 -0.38
N ILE A 48 1.48 -5.49 -1.68
CA ILE A 48 1.75 -4.43 -2.66
C ILE A 48 0.66 -4.39 -3.70
N PHE A 49 0.15 -3.20 -3.95
CA PHE A 49 -0.76 -2.90 -5.04
C PHE A 49 0.00 -2.15 -6.14
N PRO A 50 0.46 -2.84 -7.21
CA PRO A 50 1.16 -2.19 -8.30
C PRO A 50 0.20 -1.67 -9.36
N GLU A 51 0.64 -0.67 -10.09
CA GLU A 51 0.00 -0.31 -11.36
C GLU A 51 0.15 -1.49 -12.34
N ARG A 52 -0.95 -1.80 -13.05
CA ARG A 52 -1.03 -2.93 -13.96
C ARG A 52 -0.64 -2.52 -15.36
N SER A 53 0.63 -2.73 -15.70
CA SER A 53 1.14 -2.66 -17.08
C SER A 53 2.29 -3.63 -17.25
N GLU A 54 2.52 -4.07 -18.47
CA GLU A 54 3.63 -4.95 -18.82
C GLU A 54 4.97 -4.32 -18.44
N GLU A 55 5.14 -3.02 -18.71
CA GLU A 55 6.35 -2.27 -18.37
C GLU A 55 6.59 -2.24 -16.87
N ASN A 56 5.57 -1.92 -16.08
CA ASN A 56 5.67 -1.90 -14.63
C ASN A 56 5.97 -3.30 -14.08
N GLY A 57 5.34 -4.34 -14.63
CA GLY A 57 5.61 -5.73 -14.26
C GLY A 57 7.06 -6.13 -14.49
N LYS A 58 7.65 -5.75 -15.61
CA LYS A 58 9.08 -5.98 -15.90
C LYS A 58 9.99 -5.26 -14.90
N ARG A 59 9.65 -4.05 -14.52
CA ARG A 59 10.38 -3.27 -13.50
C ARG A 59 10.32 -3.93 -12.14
N ILE A 60 9.15 -4.46 -11.76
CA ILE A 60 8.98 -5.22 -10.50
C ILE A 60 9.89 -6.45 -10.48
N VAL A 61 9.88 -7.24 -11.55
CA VAL A 61 10.73 -8.44 -11.66
C VAL A 61 12.21 -8.08 -11.51
N ALA A 62 12.68 -7.08 -12.22
CA ALA A 62 14.06 -6.63 -12.15
C ALA A 62 14.44 -6.16 -10.74
N ALA A 63 13.57 -5.40 -10.08
CA ALA A 63 13.79 -4.89 -8.73
C ALA A 63 13.84 -6.02 -7.70
N LEU A 64 12.93 -6.96 -7.76
CA LEU A 64 12.89 -8.10 -6.84
C LEU A 64 14.10 -9.02 -7.00
N ARG A 65 14.51 -9.32 -8.23
CA ARG A 65 15.73 -10.09 -8.50
C ARG A 65 16.96 -9.43 -7.90
N ARG A 66 17.03 -8.10 -7.97
CA ARG A 66 18.15 -7.34 -7.43
C ARG A 66 18.31 -7.48 -5.92
N ILE A 67 17.22 -7.68 -5.19
CA ILE A 67 17.23 -7.83 -3.72
C ILE A 67 17.14 -9.29 -3.27
N GLY A 68 17.37 -10.25 -4.17
CA GLY A 68 17.57 -11.65 -3.83
C GLY A 68 16.37 -12.57 -4.04
N PHE A 69 15.33 -12.11 -4.73
CA PHE A 69 14.21 -12.98 -5.10
C PHE A 69 14.55 -13.82 -6.33
N GLU A 70 14.22 -15.11 -6.24
CA GLU A 70 14.29 -16.01 -7.40
C GLU A 70 12.94 -15.96 -8.13
N ILE A 71 12.95 -15.48 -9.36
CA ILE A 71 11.76 -15.37 -10.19
C ILE A 71 11.97 -16.15 -11.47
N ALA A 72 11.44 -17.38 -11.48
CA ALA A 72 11.45 -18.25 -12.65
C ALA A 72 10.45 -17.74 -13.70
N LEU A 73 10.58 -18.22 -14.92
CA LEU A 73 9.79 -17.77 -16.06
C LEU A 73 8.27 -17.82 -15.83
N PRO A 74 7.68 -18.88 -15.25
CA PRO A 74 6.24 -18.90 -15.00
C PRO A 74 5.77 -17.79 -14.06
N LEU A 75 6.53 -17.52 -12.99
CA LEU A 75 6.24 -16.45 -12.03
C LEU A 75 6.43 -15.06 -12.67
N GLU A 76 7.49 -14.90 -13.46
CA GLU A 76 7.70 -13.67 -14.23
C GLU A 76 6.53 -13.35 -15.15
N GLN A 77 6.01 -14.37 -15.86
CA GLN A 77 4.84 -14.20 -16.72
C GLN A 77 3.59 -13.78 -15.97
N GLU A 78 3.35 -14.34 -14.79
CA GLU A 78 2.24 -13.92 -13.92
C GLU A 78 2.37 -12.44 -13.49
N ILE A 79 3.56 -12.01 -13.11
CA ILE A 79 3.82 -10.62 -12.69
C ILE A 79 3.65 -9.67 -13.88
N VAL A 80 4.27 -9.99 -15.01
CA VAL A 80 4.26 -9.12 -16.20
C VAL A 80 2.86 -9.02 -16.82
N SER A 81 2.09 -10.11 -16.82
CA SER A 81 0.70 -10.10 -17.28
C SER A 81 -0.26 -9.41 -16.30
N GLY A 82 0.17 -9.17 -15.08
CA GLY A 82 -0.66 -8.54 -14.05
C GLY A 82 -1.80 -9.44 -13.58
N LYS A 83 -1.51 -10.72 -13.31
CA LYS A 83 -2.47 -11.62 -12.69
C LYS A 83 -3.00 -11.00 -11.39
N ASP A 84 -4.30 -11.10 -11.14
CA ASP A 84 -4.98 -10.40 -10.04
C ASP A 84 -4.28 -10.54 -8.69
N PHE A 85 -3.75 -11.72 -8.39
CA PHE A 85 -3.03 -12.00 -7.17
C PHE A 85 -1.81 -12.90 -7.46
N VAL A 86 -0.62 -12.46 -7.06
CA VAL A 86 0.63 -13.19 -7.23
C VAL A 86 1.38 -13.28 -5.91
N GLN A 87 1.54 -14.50 -5.38
CA GLN A 87 2.35 -14.75 -4.19
C GLN A 87 3.80 -15.04 -4.58
N ILE A 88 4.75 -14.36 -3.96
CA ILE A 88 6.17 -14.57 -4.16
C ILE A 88 6.78 -15.05 -2.85
N LYS A 89 7.14 -16.34 -2.80
CA LYS A 89 7.72 -17.01 -1.64
C LYS A 89 9.15 -17.51 -1.86
N THR A 90 9.78 -17.02 -2.91
CA THR A 90 11.09 -17.47 -3.39
C THR A 90 12.24 -16.53 -3.02
N GLY A 91 11.98 -15.64 -2.09
CA GLY A 91 12.94 -14.64 -1.67
C GLY A 91 13.18 -14.63 -0.16
N PRO A 92 13.92 -13.63 0.34
CA PRO A 92 14.26 -13.51 1.76
C PRO A 92 13.03 -13.28 2.67
N PHE A 93 11.90 -12.87 2.11
CA PHE A 93 10.60 -12.72 2.79
C PHE A 93 9.46 -12.87 1.79
N ASP A 94 8.25 -13.04 2.28
CA ASP A 94 7.08 -13.24 1.44
C ASP A 94 6.51 -11.88 0.95
N VAL A 95 6.19 -11.82 -0.33
CA VAL A 95 5.58 -10.65 -0.98
C VAL A 95 4.33 -11.07 -1.73
N ASP A 96 3.24 -10.37 -1.49
CA ASP A 96 1.99 -10.51 -2.23
C ASP A 96 1.80 -9.31 -3.16
N LEU A 97 1.73 -9.57 -4.46
CA LEU A 97 1.34 -8.56 -5.44
C LEU A 97 -0.16 -8.68 -5.70
N VAL A 98 -0.90 -7.66 -5.34
CA VAL A 98 -2.35 -7.60 -5.47
C VAL A 98 -2.70 -6.58 -6.54
N PHE A 99 -2.84 -7.04 -7.79
CA PHE A 99 -3.15 -6.15 -8.92
C PHE A 99 -4.63 -5.75 -8.96
N ALA A 100 -5.50 -6.55 -8.34
CA ALA A 100 -6.92 -6.28 -8.27
C ALA A 100 -7.45 -6.45 -6.82
N PRO A 101 -7.13 -5.51 -5.92
CA PRO A 101 -7.62 -5.60 -4.55
C PRO A 101 -9.13 -5.40 -4.48
N ASP A 102 -9.80 -6.26 -3.71
CA ASP A 102 -11.23 -6.12 -3.46
C ASP A 102 -11.55 -4.74 -2.91
N GLY A 103 -12.69 -4.18 -3.29
CA GLY A 103 -13.17 -2.91 -2.76
C GLY A 103 -12.42 -1.65 -3.21
N ILE A 104 -11.39 -1.78 -4.03
CA ILE A 104 -10.66 -0.67 -4.63
C ILE A 104 -10.90 -0.69 -6.14
N ARG A 105 -11.45 0.41 -6.65
CA ARG A 105 -11.92 0.50 -8.02
C ARG A 105 -10.79 0.51 -9.05
N SER A 106 -9.75 1.32 -8.82
CA SER A 106 -8.63 1.44 -9.74
C SER A 106 -7.36 1.91 -9.04
N PHE A 107 -6.21 1.59 -9.63
CA PHE A 107 -4.93 2.07 -9.13
C PHE A 107 -4.78 3.59 -9.18
N PRO A 108 -5.14 4.30 -10.28
CA PRO A 108 -5.03 5.76 -10.31
C PRO A 108 -5.84 6.45 -9.21
N GLU A 109 -7.05 5.98 -8.92
CA GLU A 109 -7.86 6.53 -7.83
C GLU A 109 -7.24 6.29 -6.46
N ALA A 110 -6.75 5.06 -6.21
CA ALA A 110 -6.08 4.73 -4.96
C ALA A 110 -4.79 5.53 -4.77
N LYS A 111 -4.01 5.70 -5.83
CA LYS A 111 -2.79 6.51 -5.83
C LYS A 111 -3.07 7.97 -5.51
N ALA A 112 -4.14 8.54 -6.08
CA ALA A 112 -4.56 9.92 -5.82
C ALA A 112 -4.91 10.15 -4.33
N ARG A 113 -5.45 9.13 -3.63
CA ARG A 113 -5.74 9.17 -2.20
C ARG A 113 -4.59 8.69 -1.32
N GLY A 114 -3.55 8.14 -1.93
CA GLY A 114 -2.40 7.55 -1.24
C GLY A 114 -1.62 8.55 -0.40
N LEU A 115 -0.88 8.03 0.54
CA LEU A 115 -0.05 8.78 1.48
C LEU A 115 1.42 8.46 1.25
N ALA A 116 2.27 9.44 1.47
CA ALA A 116 3.71 9.25 1.52
C ALA A 116 4.16 9.27 2.98
N GLU A 117 4.54 8.12 3.50
CA GLU A 117 5.14 8.00 4.84
C GLU A 117 6.66 7.77 4.68
N GLY A 118 7.44 8.83 4.82
CA GLY A 118 8.86 8.77 4.50
C GLY A 118 9.09 8.35 3.05
N ILE A 119 9.78 7.24 2.86
CA ILE A 119 10.04 6.65 1.52
C ILE A 119 8.91 5.71 1.04
N PHE A 120 7.90 5.49 1.87
CA PHE A 120 6.84 4.50 1.59
C PHE A 120 5.62 5.16 0.95
N PRO A 121 5.26 4.80 -0.29
CA PRO A 121 3.95 5.09 -0.83
C PRO A 121 2.94 4.09 -0.26
N VAL A 122 1.96 4.58 0.48
CA VAL A 122 0.99 3.74 1.18
C VAL A 122 -0.43 4.10 0.74
N ALA A 123 -1.28 3.10 0.57
CA ALA A 123 -2.69 3.31 0.33
C ALA A 123 -3.34 4.03 1.51
N ASN A 124 -4.36 4.83 1.23
CA ASN A 124 -5.14 5.48 2.27
C ASN A 124 -5.77 4.41 3.19
N LEU A 125 -5.82 4.68 4.50
CA LEU A 125 -6.42 3.76 5.47
C LEU A 125 -7.87 3.41 5.13
N ARG A 126 -8.63 4.34 4.58
CA ARG A 126 -10.01 4.08 4.12
C ARG A 126 -10.04 3.05 3.00
N ASP A 127 -9.08 3.08 2.09
CA ASP A 127 -8.95 2.09 1.01
C ASP A 127 -8.52 0.72 1.57
N ILE A 128 -7.57 0.69 2.52
CA ILE A 128 -7.16 -0.54 3.20
C ILE A 128 -8.34 -1.19 3.91
N ILE A 129 -9.12 -0.41 4.63
CA ILE A 129 -10.32 -0.88 5.35
C ILE A 129 -11.40 -1.35 4.38
N ALA A 130 -11.65 -0.59 3.32
CA ALA A 130 -12.62 -0.96 2.28
C ALA A 130 -12.26 -2.30 1.63
N SER A 131 -10.98 -2.50 1.34
CA SER A 131 -10.48 -3.75 0.77
C SER A 131 -10.68 -4.95 1.72
N LYS A 132 -10.35 -4.79 3.00
CA LYS A 132 -10.58 -5.84 4.01
C LYS A 132 -12.06 -6.17 4.18
N ARG A 133 -12.91 -5.16 4.21
CA ARG A 133 -14.37 -5.35 4.31
C ARG A 133 -14.92 -6.07 3.09
N ALA A 134 -14.48 -5.70 1.90
CA ALA A 134 -14.93 -6.31 0.66
C ALA A 134 -14.45 -7.76 0.51
N SER A 135 -13.25 -8.10 0.98
CA SER A 135 -12.74 -9.47 0.96
C SER A 135 -13.58 -10.42 1.81
N GLY A 136 -14.19 -9.93 2.88
CA GLY A 136 -15.12 -10.66 3.73
C GLY A 136 -14.52 -11.84 4.47
N ARG A 137 -13.19 -12.03 4.43
CA ARG A 137 -12.55 -13.11 5.17
C ARG A 137 -12.69 -12.88 6.67
N GLN A 138 -12.97 -13.96 7.41
CA GLN A 138 -13.22 -13.87 8.85
C GLN A 138 -12.08 -13.18 9.60
N LYS A 139 -10.82 -13.48 9.28
CA LYS A 139 -9.65 -12.83 9.87
C LYS A 139 -9.61 -11.33 9.61
N ASP A 140 -10.06 -10.88 8.44
CA ASP A 140 -10.11 -9.47 8.09
C ASP A 140 -11.23 -8.75 8.84
N LEU A 141 -12.39 -9.39 8.96
CA LEU A 141 -13.54 -8.83 9.69
C LEU A 141 -13.26 -8.66 11.18
N ILE A 142 -12.48 -9.56 11.79
CA ILE A 142 -12.08 -9.47 13.20
C ILE A 142 -11.18 -8.25 13.44
N GLU A 143 -10.32 -7.89 12.50
CA GLU A 143 -9.41 -6.75 12.61
C GLU A 143 -10.06 -5.39 12.33
N LEU A 144 -11.19 -5.37 11.63
CA LEU A 144 -11.84 -4.12 11.20
C LEU A 144 -12.10 -3.12 12.34
N PRO A 145 -12.61 -3.51 13.52
CA PRO A 145 -12.85 -2.55 14.61
C PRO A 145 -11.58 -1.85 15.08
N LEU A 146 -10.47 -2.56 15.16
CA LEU A 146 -9.16 -1.99 15.54
C LEU A 146 -8.61 -1.05 14.45
N LEU A 147 -8.73 -1.45 13.20
CA LEU A 147 -8.31 -0.61 12.07
C LEU A 147 -9.15 0.66 11.97
N GLU A 148 -10.46 0.57 12.18
CA GLU A 148 -11.35 1.75 12.21
C GLU A 148 -10.99 2.69 13.36
N SER A 149 -10.73 2.18 14.55
CA SER A 149 -10.29 2.99 15.69
C SER A 149 -8.95 3.67 15.40
N PHE A 150 -8.01 2.94 14.81
CA PHE A 150 -6.72 3.49 14.40
C PHE A 150 -6.89 4.59 13.34
N ARG A 151 -7.74 4.35 12.34
CA ARG A 151 -8.03 5.34 11.30
C ARG A 151 -8.55 6.66 11.90
N VAL A 152 -9.50 6.59 12.82
CA VAL A 152 -10.06 7.79 13.47
C VAL A 152 -8.96 8.60 14.15
N GLU A 153 -8.09 7.96 14.91
CA GLU A 153 -6.98 8.63 15.59
C GLU A 153 -5.92 9.14 14.61
N PHE A 154 -5.61 8.36 13.58
CA PHE A 154 -4.66 8.75 12.53
C PHE A 154 -5.15 10.00 11.79
N GLU A 155 -6.41 10.01 11.36
CA GLU A 155 -6.99 11.15 10.64
C GLU A 155 -7.07 12.42 11.51
N LYS A 156 -7.32 12.31 12.82
CA LYS A 156 -7.25 13.45 13.75
C LYS A 156 -5.86 14.08 13.80
N ARG A 157 -4.80 13.27 13.81
CA ARG A 157 -3.40 13.73 13.85
C ARG A 157 -2.95 14.36 12.55
N HIS A 158 -3.50 13.92 11.43
CA HIS A 158 -3.11 14.32 10.07
C HIS A 158 -4.16 15.21 9.40
N ALA A 159 -5.25 15.57 10.12
CA ALA A 159 -6.21 16.54 9.63
C ALA A 159 -5.52 17.90 9.45
N PRO A 160 -5.79 18.62 8.35
CA PRO A 160 -5.35 20.01 8.26
C PRO A 160 -5.91 20.79 9.46
N PRO A 161 -5.15 21.73 10.02
CA PRO A 161 -5.65 22.55 11.12
C PRO A 161 -6.97 23.19 10.70
N LEU A 162 -7.95 23.17 11.62
CA LEU A 162 -9.23 23.83 11.39
C LEU A 162 -8.94 25.28 11.00
N ARG A 163 -9.40 25.66 9.82
CA ARG A 163 -9.29 27.07 9.39
C ARG A 163 -10.00 27.93 10.42
N SER A 164 -9.30 28.93 10.93
CA SER A 164 -9.92 29.92 11.81
C SER A 164 -11.02 30.67 11.05
N ALA A 165 -11.97 31.25 11.78
CA ALA A 165 -12.99 32.08 11.15
C ALA A 165 -12.38 33.22 10.31
N ALA A 166 -11.20 33.70 10.70
CA ALA A 166 -10.43 34.70 9.96
C ALA A 166 -9.90 34.17 8.63
N ASP A 167 -9.41 32.92 8.60
CA ASP A 167 -8.92 32.27 7.36
C ASP A 167 -10.06 32.02 6.36
N ILE A 168 -11.25 31.68 6.88
CA ILE A 168 -12.44 31.48 6.06
C ILE A 168 -12.93 32.82 5.47
N ALA A 169 -12.89 33.88 6.25
CA ALA A 169 -13.27 35.23 5.80
C ALA A 169 -12.31 35.78 4.74
N ALA A 170 -10.99 35.53 4.90
CA ALA A 170 -9.99 35.95 3.92
C ALA A 170 -10.12 35.25 2.57
N SER A 171 -10.50 33.96 2.55
CA SER A 171 -10.71 33.20 1.31
C SER A 171 -11.97 33.62 0.54
N ARG A 172 -12.95 34.27 1.18
CA ARG A 172 -14.16 34.80 0.53
C ARG A 172 -14.00 36.20 -0.01
N GLY A 173 -12.98 36.92 0.44
CA GLY A 173 -12.68 38.30 -0.02
C GLY A 173 -11.98 38.39 -1.38
N ASP A 174 -11.44 37.27 -1.88
CA ASP A 174 -10.70 37.24 -3.15
C ASP A 174 -11.58 36.84 -4.36
N GLU A 175 -12.82 36.42 -4.13
CA GLU A 175 -13.78 36.08 -5.21
C GLU A 175 -14.65 37.28 -5.65
N SER A 176 -14.48 38.45 -5.08
CA SER A 176 -15.32 39.63 -5.39
C SER A 176 -14.58 40.76 -6.13
N ALA A 177 -13.44 40.49 -6.73
CA ALA A 177 -12.68 41.46 -7.53
C ALA A 177 -12.45 40.93 -8.96
N ASP A 178 -13.54 40.83 -9.75
CA ASP A 178 -13.55 40.87 -11.22
C ASP A 178 -14.87 41.46 -11.70
#